data_fe14c7a234ff6f0571ab5c1a81db50d9
#
_entry.id   fe14c7a234ff6f0571ab5c1a81db50d9
#
_cell.length_a   1.000
_cell.length_b   1.000
_cell.length_c   1.000
_cell.angle_alpha   90.00
_cell.angle_beta   90.00
_cell.angle_gamma   90.00
#
_symmetry.space_group_name_H-M   'P 1'
#
loop_
_entity.id
_entity.type
_entity.pdbx_description
1 polymer ?
#
loop_
_entity_poly.entity_id
_entity_poly.type
_entity_poly.pdbx_seq_one_letter_code
_entity_poly.pdbx_strand_id
1 'polypeptide(L)'
;AIIIGVVLGPIVKEIAVPAVQLWPLIKIPEFGNIWNQLSPFAIGWPSAATWIAAIPTAIVVYIIAFGDFVTSEELLRSADEVRQDEKIDFNANRSNVISGIRNVAMALCCPYTQTCGPLWAAVTAAVSQRYKEGPKAMESIYSGAGTFRWCTFICVALIPISSLLQPVLPVALSLTLIVQGFICTQLAMNMCRTDIERGICGVMGAVLAIQGAAWGLAVGLI
;
A
#
# COMPACT_ATOMS: atom_id res chain seq x y z
N ALA A 1 -1.09 0.82 -20.54
CA ALA A 1 -0.05 0.03 -19.88
C ALA A 1 -0.50 -1.42 -19.64
N ILE A 2 -1.61 -1.69 -18.93
CA ILE A 2 -2.09 -3.05 -18.62
C ILE A 2 -2.35 -3.87 -19.89
N ILE A 3 -3.06 -3.32 -20.88
CA ILE A 3 -3.32 -3.99 -22.16
C ILE A 3 -2.02 -4.35 -22.87
N ILE A 4 -1.07 -3.42 -22.91
CA ILE A 4 0.26 -3.65 -23.48
C ILE A 4 0.98 -4.77 -22.71
N GLY A 5 0.94 -4.77 -21.39
CA GLY A 5 1.52 -5.82 -20.57
C GLY A 5 0.91 -7.20 -20.82
N VAL A 6 -0.42 -7.27 -20.99
CA VAL A 6 -1.13 -8.54 -21.30
C VAL A 6 -0.73 -9.10 -22.68
N VAL A 7 -0.50 -8.23 -23.65
CA VAL A 7 -0.17 -8.64 -25.04
C VAL A 7 1.32 -8.91 -25.19
N LEU A 8 2.17 -7.99 -24.75
CA LEU A 8 3.62 -8.11 -24.92
C LEU A 8 4.29 -9.02 -23.90
N GLY A 9 3.76 -9.07 -22.66
CA GLY A 9 4.36 -9.84 -21.59
C GLY A 9 4.55 -11.32 -21.92
N PRO A 10 3.56 -12.02 -22.48
CA PRO A 10 3.72 -13.40 -22.95
C PRO A 10 4.70 -13.53 -24.12
N ILE A 11 4.77 -12.52 -25.01
CA ILE A 11 5.67 -12.53 -26.18
C ILE A 11 7.13 -12.47 -25.71
N VAL A 12 7.43 -11.61 -24.74
CA VAL A 12 8.78 -11.48 -24.15
C VAL A 12 9.04 -12.50 -23.03
N LYS A 13 8.09 -13.40 -22.75
CA LYS A 13 8.17 -14.46 -21.72
C LYS A 13 8.31 -13.95 -20.27
N GLU A 14 7.91 -12.71 -20.02
CA GLU A 14 7.91 -12.10 -18.68
C GLU A 14 6.63 -12.45 -17.91
N ILE A 15 5.54 -12.72 -18.62
CA ILE A 15 4.25 -13.04 -18.02
C ILE A 15 3.72 -14.31 -18.67
N ALA A 16 3.11 -15.20 -17.89
CA ALA A 16 2.41 -16.35 -18.43
C ALA A 16 1.20 -15.92 -19.27
N VAL A 17 0.89 -16.68 -20.29
CA VAL A 17 -0.33 -16.46 -21.08
C VAL A 17 -1.54 -16.56 -20.14
N PRO A 18 -2.40 -15.56 -20.09
CA PRO A 18 -3.59 -15.61 -19.24
C PRO A 18 -4.47 -16.80 -19.62
N ALA A 19 -4.63 -17.73 -18.70
CA ALA A 19 -5.52 -18.88 -18.86
C ALA A 19 -6.79 -18.65 -18.04
N VAL A 20 -7.92 -18.52 -18.73
CA VAL A 20 -9.21 -18.33 -18.06
C VAL A 20 -9.73 -19.67 -17.57
N GLN A 21 -9.85 -19.82 -16.26
CA GLN A 21 -10.50 -20.97 -15.64
C GLN A 21 -11.99 -20.66 -15.51
N LEU A 22 -12.82 -21.42 -16.23
CA LEU A 22 -14.27 -21.22 -16.21
C LEU A 22 -14.95 -21.96 -15.07
N TRP A 23 -14.30 -22.95 -14.49
CA TRP A 23 -14.86 -23.78 -13.43
C TRP A 23 -13.86 -24.01 -12.28
N PRO A 24 -14.29 -23.95 -10.99
CA PRO A 24 -15.63 -23.53 -10.53
C PRO A 24 -15.85 -22.03 -10.77
N LEU A 25 -17.10 -21.63 -11.03
CA LEU A 25 -17.43 -20.22 -11.30
C LEU A 25 -17.15 -19.34 -10.09
N ILE A 26 -17.53 -19.80 -8.90
CA ILE A 26 -17.35 -19.08 -7.64
C ILE A 26 -16.53 -19.96 -6.69
N LYS A 27 -15.50 -19.38 -6.07
CA LYS A 27 -14.74 -20.00 -4.99
C LYS A 27 -14.80 -19.11 -3.76
N ILE A 28 -15.39 -19.64 -2.71
CA ILE A 28 -15.38 -19.01 -1.39
C ILE A 28 -14.09 -19.43 -0.69
N PRO A 29 -13.36 -18.50 -0.03
CA PRO A 29 -12.18 -18.86 0.75
C PRO A 29 -12.49 -19.92 1.82
N GLU A 30 -11.63 -20.90 1.93
CA GLU A 30 -11.75 -21.94 2.96
C GLU A 30 -11.24 -21.41 4.30
N PHE A 31 -12.05 -20.60 4.97
CA PHE A 31 -11.68 -19.91 6.22
C PHE A 31 -11.14 -20.87 7.30
N GLY A 32 -11.66 -22.09 7.39
CA GLY A 32 -11.18 -23.10 8.31
C GLY A 32 -9.74 -23.53 8.02
N ASN A 33 -9.40 -23.76 6.77
CA ASN A 33 -8.03 -24.08 6.36
C ASN A 33 -7.08 -22.91 6.57
N ILE A 34 -7.51 -21.70 6.24
CA ILE A 34 -6.73 -20.48 6.47
C ILE A 34 -6.43 -20.31 7.95
N TRP A 35 -7.44 -20.47 8.81
CA TRP A 35 -7.28 -20.41 10.25
C TRP A 35 -6.29 -21.46 10.76
N ASN A 36 -6.46 -22.71 10.36
CA ASN A 36 -5.63 -23.82 10.82
C ASN A 36 -4.16 -23.71 10.34
N GLN A 37 -3.91 -23.02 9.23
CA GLN A 37 -2.57 -22.89 8.65
C GLN A 37 -1.85 -21.60 9.05
N LEU A 38 -2.58 -20.55 9.42
CA LEU A 38 -1.99 -19.22 9.60
C LEU A 38 -2.22 -18.65 11.00
N SER A 39 -3.28 -19.03 11.71
CA SER A 39 -3.56 -18.42 13.01
C SER A 39 -2.55 -18.90 14.07
N PRO A 40 -1.95 -18.01 14.86
CA PRO A 40 -1.10 -18.38 15.99
C PRO A 40 -1.78 -19.30 17.01
N PHE A 41 -3.09 -19.24 17.10
CA PHE A 41 -3.89 -20.12 17.97
C PHE A 41 -3.94 -21.57 17.47
N ALA A 42 -3.81 -21.78 16.16
CA ALA A 42 -3.83 -23.11 15.56
C ALA A 42 -2.41 -23.69 15.38
N ILE A 43 -1.46 -22.87 14.91
CA ILE A 43 -0.09 -23.32 14.61
C ILE A 43 0.87 -23.17 15.79
N GLY A 44 0.46 -22.46 16.85
CA GLY A 44 1.30 -22.14 18.01
C GLY A 44 1.99 -20.78 17.92
N TRP A 45 2.39 -20.27 19.07
CA TRP A 45 3.05 -18.98 19.18
C TRP A 45 4.54 -19.10 18.85
N PRO A 46 5.12 -18.08 18.22
CA PRO A 46 6.56 -18.02 17.95
C PRO A 46 7.37 -18.08 19.26
N SER A 47 8.57 -18.67 19.19
CA SER A 47 9.49 -18.68 20.32
C SER A 47 9.97 -17.28 20.71
N ALA A 48 10.41 -17.10 21.95
CA ALA A 48 10.98 -15.82 22.39
C ALA A 48 12.16 -15.37 21.52
N ALA A 49 12.98 -16.30 21.05
CA ALA A 49 14.08 -16.01 20.13
C ALA A 49 13.59 -15.43 18.79
N THR A 50 12.49 -15.97 18.26
CA THR A 50 11.84 -15.46 17.03
C THR A 50 11.34 -14.04 17.22
N TRP A 51 10.70 -13.74 18.37
CA TRP A 51 10.24 -12.40 18.70
C TRP A 51 11.39 -11.39 18.77
N ILE A 52 12.48 -11.75 19.45
CA ILE A 52 13.67 -10.87 19.54
C ILE A 52 14.27 -10.64 18.16
N ALA A 53 14.39 -11.66 17.33
CA ALA A 53 14.92 -11.55 15.98
C ALA A 53 14.03 -10.70 15.05
N ALA A 54 12.72 -10.60 15.31
CA ALA A 54 11.79 -9.80 14.53
C ALA A 54 11.84 -8.29 14.87
N ILE A 55 12.38 -7.89 16.05
CA ILE A 55 12.37 -6.49 16.51
C ILE A 55 13.01 -5.53 15.49
N PRO A 56 14.22 -5.76 14.95
CA PRO A 56 14.83 -4.84 13.99
C PRO A 56 13.97 -4.64 12.75
N THR A 57 13.42 -5.74 12.22
CA THR A 57 12.52 -5.68 11.05
C THR A 57 11.24 -4.93 11.38
N ALA A 58 10.64 -5.16 12.54
CA ALA A 58 9.44 -4.45 12.97
C ALA A 58 9.67 -2.93 13.08
N ILE A 59 10.81 -2.50 13.61
CA ILE A 59 11.17 -1.07 13.69
C ILE A 59 11.28 -0.47 12.28
N VAL A 60 11.99 -1.12 11.37
CA VAL A 60 12.14 -0.65 9.98
C VAL A 60 10.79 -0.57 9.27
N VAL A 61 9.96 -1.59 9.39
CA VAL A 61 8.61 -1.62 8.79
C VAL A 61 7.74 -0.52 9.37
N TYR A 62 7.81 -0.27 10.69
CA TYR A 62 7.07 0.81 11.32
C TYR A 62 7.49 2.18 10.82
N ILE A 63 8.79 2.43 10.68
CA ILE A 63 9.31 3.70 10.14
C ILE A 63 8.82 3.93 8.70
N ILE A 64 8.84 2.90 7.86
CA ILE A 64 8.35 2.98 6.47
C ILE A 64 6.85 3.27 6.45
N ALA A 65 6.06 2.56 7.26
CA ALA A 65 4.61 2.76 7.36
C ALA A 65 4.26 4.16 7.91
N PHE A 66 5.05 4.66 8.87
CA PHE A 66 4.91 6.01 9.40
C PHE A 66 5.26 7.09 8.37
N GLY A 67 6.23 6.83 7.50
CA GLY A 67 6.56 7.70 6.36
C GLY A 67 5.37 7.88 5.41
N ASP A 68 4.67 6.81 5.08
CA ASP A 68 3.43 6.85 4.26
C ASP A 68 2.34 7.68 4.93
N PHE A 69 2.24 7.59 6.24
CA PHE A 69 1.31 8.36 7.06
C PHE A 69 1.61 9.86 7.03
N VAL A 70 2.86 10.25 7.29
CA VAL A 70 3.30 11.67 7.26
C VAL A 70 3.13 12.26 5.86
N THR A 71 3.46 11.48 4.83
CA THR A 71 3.24 11.86 3.42
C THR A 71 1.77 12.14 3.14
N SER A 72 0.88 11.28 3.62
CA SER A 72 -0.56 11.44 3.43
C SER A 72 -1.11 12.64 4.20
N GLU A 73 -0.62 12.89 5.41
CA GLU A 73 -0.98 14.06 6.22
C GLU A 73 -0.63 15.36 5.50
N GLU A 74 0.57 15.46 4.94
CA GLU A 74 1.02 16.64 4.21
C GLU A 74 0.19 16.89 2.93
N LEU A 75 -0.16 15.81 2.22
CA LEU A 75 -1.05 15.90 1.06
C LEU A 75 -2.44 16.42 1.44
N LEU A 76 -3.00 15.96 2.54
CA LEU A 76 -4.30 16.39 3.04
C LEU A 76 -4.25 17.85 3.51
N ARG A 77 -3.20 18.24 4.23
CA ARG A 77 -3.00 19.63 4.65
C ARG A 77 -2.89 20.57 3.46
N SER A 78 -2.09 20.22 2.46
CA SER A 78 -1.97 20.99 1.22
C SER A 78 -3.28 21.08 0.43
N ALA A 79 -4.17 20.09 0.57
CA ALA A 79 -5.47 20.12 -0.08
C ALA A 79 -6.46 21.02 0.68
N ASP A 80 -6.41 20.98 2.00
CA ASP A 80 -7.24 21.80 2.90
C ASP A 80 -6.93 23.29 2.78
N GLU A 81 -5.66 23.67 2.53
CA GLU A 81 -5.23 25.06 2.26
C GLU A 81 -5.86 25.65 1.00
N VAL A 82 -6.14 24.82 -0.01
CA VAL A 82 -6.73 25.30 -1.29
C VAL A 82 -8.24 25.46 -1.17
N ARG A 83 -8.92 24.62 -0.37
CA ARG A 83 -10.36 24.65 -0.16
C ARG A 83 -10.70 25.17 1.23
N GLN A 84 -11.34 26.36 1.24
CA GLN A 84 -11.78 27.02 2.48
C GLN A 84 -13.28 26.78 2.78
N ASP A 85 -14.00 26.15 1.87
CA ASP A 85 -15.42 25.86 1.98
C ASP A 85 -15.71 24.60 2.84
N GLU A 86 -14.71 23.74 3.00
CA GLU A 86 -14.80 22.50 3.76
C GLU A 86 -13.46 22.25 4.47
N LYS A 87 -13.50 21.59 5.61
CA LYS A 87 -12.29 21.23 6.36
C LYS A 87 -12.16 19.73 6.50
N ILE A 88 -10.97 19.21 6.21
CA ILE A 88 -10.66 17.79 6.36
C ILE A 88 -10.46 17.49 7.85
N ASP A 89 -11.32 16.64 8.43
CA ASP A 89 -11.11 16.11 9.79
C ASP A 89 -10.10 14.96 9.77
N PHE A 90 -8.83 15.31 9.85
CA PHE A 90 -7.75 14.35 9.94
C PHE A 90 -7.13 14.38 11.34
N ASN A 91 -7.09 13.21 11.98
CA ASN A 91 -6.45 13.03 13.28
C ASN A 91 -5.41 11.90 13.19
N ALA A 92 -4.13 12.29 13.20
CA ALA A 92 -2.99 11.41 13.10
C ALA A 92 -2.99 10.31 14.16
N ASN A 93 -3.19 10.66 15.41
CA ASN A 93 -3.16 9.70 16.52
C ASN A 93 -4.30 8.68 16.42
N ARG A 94 -5.53 9.15 16.15
CA ARG A 94 -6.69 8.27 15.96
C ARG A 94 -6.46 7.26 14.83
N SER A 95 -5.98 7.73 13.70
CA SER A 95 -5.72 6.88 12.53
C SER A 95 -4.63 5.85 12.79
N ASN A 96 -3.56 6.23 13.48
CA ASN A 96 -2.45 5.34 13.83
C ASN A 96 -2.91 4.26 14.83
N VAL A 97 -3.64 4.62 15.87
CA VAL A 97 -4.17 3.67 16.87
C VAL A 97 -5.14 2.67 16.22
N ILE A 98 -6.08 3.15 15.39
CA ILE A 98 -7.02 2.27 14.69
C ILE A 98 -6.29 1.30 13.76
N SER A 99 -5.28 1.77 13.05
CA SER A 99 -4.45 0.91 12.18
C SER A 99 -3.67 -0.12 12.98
N GLY A 100 -3.14 0.26 14.12
CA GLY A 100 -2.46 -0.65 15.05
C GLY A 100 -3.41 -1.76 15.55
N ILE A 101 -4.58 -1.40 16.04
CA ILE A 101 -5.60 -2.37 16.50
C ILE A 101 -6.00 -3.33 15.38
N ARG A 102 -6.25 -2.80 14.18
CA ARG A 102 -6.57 -3.60 13.01
C ARG A 102 -5.46 -4.58 12.66
N ASN A 103 -4.21 -4.13 12.64
CA ASN A 103 -3.06 -4.98 12.33
C ASN A 103 -2.85 -6.08 13.38
N VAL A 104 -3.07 -5.78 14.66
CA VAL A 104 -3.05 -6.79 15.73
C VAL A 104 -4.16 -7.82 15.51
N ALA A 105 -5.39 -7.39 15.26
CA ALA A 105 -6.50 -8.30 14.98
C ALA A 105 -6.23 -9.19 13.76
N MET A 106 -5.67 -8.63 12.70
CA MET A 106 -5.27 -9.40 11.51
C MET A 106 -4.15 -10.39 11.81
N ALA A 107 -3.14 -10.00 12.58
CA ALA A 107 -2.04 -10.88 12.97
C ALA A 107 -2.52 -12.07 13.81
N LEU A 108 -3.55 -11.89 14.63
CA LEU A 108 -4.14 -12.95 15.44
C LEU A 108 -5.04 -13.90 14.65
N CYS A 109 -5.79 -13.37 13.69
CA CYS A 109 -6.74 -14.16 12.91
C CYS A 109 -6.09 -14.82 11.68
N CYS A 110 -5.33 -14.02 10.91
CA CYS A 110 -4.71 -14.44 9.68
C CYS A 110 -3.51 -13.53 9.40
N PRO A 111 -2.32 -13.87 9.90
CA PRO A 111 -1.11 -13.06 9.74
C PRO A 111 -0.59 -13.10 8.30
N TYR A 112 -1.43 -12.75 7.36
CA TYR A 112 -1.03 -12.52 5.99
C TYR A 112 -0.46 -11.10 5.87
N THR A 113 0.57 -10.92 5.07
CA THR A 113 1.42 -9.72 4.90
C THR A 113 0.69 -8.40 4.62
N GLN A 114 -0.30 -8.06 5.37
CA GLN A 114 -1.05 -6.82 5.22
C GLN A 114 -0.74 -5.87 6.37
N THR A 115 0.49 -5.41 6.44
CA THR A 115 0.75 -4.18 7.18
C THR A 115 0.05 -3.04 6.45
N CYS A 116 -1.17 -2.78 6.83
CA CYS A 116 -1.86 -1.63 6.30
C CYS A 116 -1.41 -0.41 7.10
N GLY A 117 -0.72 0.50 6.46
CA GLY A 117 -0.59 1.86 6.96
C GLY A 117 -1.97 2.50 7.15
N PRO A 118 -2.09 3.57 7.93
CA PRO A 118 -3.34 4.27 8.14
C PRO A 118 -3.92 4.87 6.87
N LEU A 119 -3.07 5.28 5.95
CA LEU A 119 -3.41 5.81 4.64
C LEU A 119 -2.43 5.30 3.59
N TRP A 120 -2.93 5.14 2.39
CA TRP A 120 -2.10 4.81 1.24
C TRP A 120 -1.78 6.09 0.47
N ALA A 121 -0.53 6.54 0.52
CA ALA A 121 -0.10 7.83 -0.03
C ALA A 121 -0.48 8.05 -1.50
N ALA A 122 -0.35 7.03 -2.34
CA ALA A 122 -0.72 7.13 -3.75
C ALA A 122 -2.23 7.39 -3.97
N VAL A 123 -3.08 6.71 -3.21
CA VAL A 123 -4.54 6.93 -3.26
C VAL A 123 -4.89 8.29 -2.67
N THR A 124 -4.26 8.64 -1.55
CA THR A 124 -4.44 9.95 -0.91
C THR A 124 -4.06 11.08 -1.85
N ALA A 125 -2.96 10.94 -2.61
CA ALA A 125 -2.54 11.92 -3.61
C ALA A 125 -3.59 12.12 -4.72
N ALA A 126 -4.13 11.01 -5.25
CA ALA A 126 -5.17 11.06 -6.29
C ALA A 126 -6.47 11.70 -5.78
N VAL A 127 -6.88 11.35 -4.56
CA VAL A 127 -8.10 11.89 -3.94
C VAL A 127 -7.91 13.37 -3.58
N SER A 128 -6.77 13.75 -3.00
CA SER A 128 -6.49 15.14 -2.63
C SER A 128 -6.40 16.05 -3.85
N GLN A 129 -5.89 15.56 -4.98
CA GLN A 129 -5.90 16.32 -6.22
C GLN A 129 -7.33 16.63 -6.69
N ARG A 130 -8.23 15.64 -6.65
CA ARG A 130 -9.64 15.85 -6.98
C ARG A 130 -10.37 16.74 -5.97
N TYR A 131 -10.01 16.63 -4.70
CA TYR A 131 -10.55 17.50 -3.65
C TYR A 131 -10.24 18.98 -3.92
N LYS A 132 -9.02 19.30 -4.39
CA LYS A 132 -8.61 20.66 -4.78
C LYS A 132 -9.42 21.23 -5.96
N GLU A 133 -9.96 20.38 -6.83
CA GLU A 133 -10.79 20.77 -7.98
C GLU A 133 -12.23 21.13 -7.60
N GLY A 134 -12.65 20.85 -6.36
CA GLY A 134 -13.94 21.24 -5.82
C GLY A 134 -14.97 20.11 -5.65
N PRO A 135 -16.17 20.42 -5.12
CA PRO A 135 -17.19 19.41 -4.76
C PRO A 135 -17.64 18.54 -5.93
N LYS A 136 -17.87 19.15 -7.10
CA LYS A 136 -18.31 18.43 -8.31
C LYS A 136 -17.31 17.38 -8.79
N ALA A 137 -15.99 17.65 -8.64
CA ALA A 137 -14.96 16.69 -8.98
C ALA A 137 -14.95 15.53 -7.99
N MET A 138 -15.26 15.78 -6.73
CA MET A 138 -15.34 14.76 -5.67
C MET A 138 -16.54 13.81 -5.83
N GLU A 139 -17.63 14.23 -6.44
CA GLU A 139 -18.77 13.35 -6.73
C GLU A 139 -18.35 12.10 -7.51
N SER A 140 -17.41 12.23 -8.44
CA SER A 140 -16.88 11.11 -9.23
C SER A 140 -16.12 10.08 -8.39
N ILE A 141 -15.52 10.49 -7.28
CA ILE A 141 -14.79 9.59 -6.37
C ILE A 141 -15.77 8.95 -5.36
N TYR A 142 -16.62 9.74 -4.74
CA TYR A 142 -17.56 9.23 -3.73
C TYR A 142 -18.60 8.27 -4.31
N SER A 143 -19.13 8.56 -5.49
CA SER A 143 -20.06 7.64 -6.17
C SER A 143 -19.40 6.32 -6.56
N GLY A 144 -18.09 6.31 -6.81
CA GLY A 144 -17.32 5.12 -7.19
C GLY A 144 -16.73 4.32 -6.04
N ALA A 145 -16.48 4.92 -4.88
CA ALA A 145 -15.73 4.27 -3.80
C ALA A 145 -16.42 3.02 -3.23
N GLY A 146 -17.73 3.08 -3.02
CA GLY A 146 -18.53 1.93 -2.57
C GLY A 146 -18.61 0.85 -3.64
N THR A 147 -18.91 1.23 -4.87
CA THR A 147 -18.99 0.33 -6.02
C THR A 147 -17.67 -0.37 -6.28
N PHE A 148 -16.54 0.34 -6.19
CA PHE A 148 -15.20 -0.23 -6.33
C PHE A 148 -14.96 -1.37 -5.32
N ARG A 149 -15.32 -1.18 -4.06
CA ARG A 149 -15.13 -2.20 -3.01
C ARG A 149 -15.99 -3.44 -3.25
N TRP A 150 -17.26 -3.25 -3.62
CA TRP A 150 -18.16 -4.35 -3.94
C TRP A 150 -17.72 -5.10 -5.19
N CYS A 151 -17.36 -4.38 -6.25
CA CYS A 151 -16.80 -5.00 -7.46
C CYS A 151 -15.55 -5.81 -7.17
N THR A 152 -14.62 -5.29 -6.35
CA THR A 152 -13.40 -6.01 -5.97
C THR A 152 -13.75 -7.30 -5.23
N PHE A 153 -14.66 -7.25 -4.26
CA PHE A 153 -15.10 -8.42 -3.51
C PHE A 153 -15.71 -9.49 -4.42
N ILE A 154 -16.61 -9.10 -5.32
CA ILE A 154 -17.25 -10.01 -6.27
C ILE A 154 -16.22 -10.58 -7.26
N CYS A 155 -15.37 -9.73 -7.83
CA CYS A 155 -14.38 -10.14 -8.82
C CYS A 155 -13.34 -11.13 -8.24
N VAL A 156 -12.96 -10.97 -6.97
CA VAL A 156 -12.05 -11.91 -6.31
C VAL A 156 -12.70 -13.28 -6.10
N ALA A 157 -14.00 -13.33 -5.82
CA ALA A 157 -14.75 -14.58 -5.67
C ALA A 157 -15.01 -15.30 -7.01
N LEU A 158 -14.98 -14.57 -8.14
CA LEU A 158 -15.18 -15.12 -9.48
C LEU A 158 -13.89 -15.63 -10.07
N ILE A 159 -13.74 -16.96 -10.14
CA ILE A 159 -12.53 -17.62 -10.66
C ILE A 159 -12.16 -17.21 -12.10
N PRO A 160 -13.09 -17.09 -13.05
CA PRO A 160 -12.75 -16.64 -14.38
C PRO A 160 -12.06 -15.27 -14.41
N ILE A 161 -12.52 -14.34 -13.59
CA ILE A 161 -11.96 -12.99 -13.52
C ILE A 161 -10.60 -13.02 -12.80
N SER A 162 -10.53 -13.66 -11.64
CA SER A 162 -9.29 -13.73 -10.87
C SER A 162 -8.18 -14.49 -11.61
N SER A 163 -8.50 -15.60 -12.31
CA SER A 163 -7.52 -16.32 -13.11
C SER A 163 -7.02 -15.53 -14.32
N LEU A 164 -7.88 -14.73 -14.95
CA LEU A 164 -7.49 -13.83 -16.04
C LEU A 164 -6.56 -12.71 -15.55
N LEU A 165 -6.84 -12.14 -14.38
CA LEU A 165 -6.09 -11.00 -13.85
C LEU A 165 -4.80 -11.40 -13.12
N GLN A 166 -4.71 -12.62 -12.61
CA GLN A 166 -3.56 -13.09 -11.84
C GLN A 166 -2.21 -12.88 -12.54
N PRO A 167 -2.03 -13.24 -13.83
CA PRO A 167 -0.76 -13.03 -14.52
C PRO A 167 -0.42 -11.55 -14.75
N VAL A 168 -1.43 -10.67 -14.71
CA VAL A 168 -1.27 -9.23 -14.94
C VAL A 168 -0.93 -8.48 -13.65
N LEU A 169 -1.16 -9.11 -12.50
CA LEU A 169 -0.93 -8.50 -11.20
C LEU A 169 0.48 -7.91 -11.00
N PRO A 170 1.58 -8.60 -11.40
CA PRO A 170 2.93 -8.03 -11.29
C PRO A 170 3.10 -6.72 -12.06
N VAL A 171 2.50 -6.60 -13.25
CA VAL A 171 2.55 -5.36 -14.05
C VAL A 171 1.80 -4.23 -13.36
N ALA A 172 0.60 -4.52 -12.85
CA ALA A 172 -0.20 -3.54 -12.13
C ALA A 172 0.52 -3.07 -10.85
N LEU A 173 1.13 -3.98 -10.11
CA LEU A 173 1.93 -3.67 -8.92
C LEU A 173 3.15 -2.82 -9.27
N SER A 174 3.90 -3.17 -10.30
CA SER A 174 5.08 -2.41 -10.75
C SER A 174 4.70 -0.97 -11.13
N LEU A 175 3.61 -0.79 -11.88
CA LEU A 175 3.13 0.55 -12.23
C LEU A 175 2.72 1.35 -11.00
N THR A 176 2.03 0.72 -10.05
CA THR A 176 1.63 1.37 -8.80
C THR A 176 2.86 1.80 -7.99
N LEU A 177 3.87 0.93 -7.89
CA LEU A 177 5.11 1.23 -7.18
C LEU A 177 5.92 2.35 -7.84
N ILE A 178 5.96 2.41 -9.17
CA ILE A 178 6.62 3.50 -9.90
C ILE A 178 5.93 4.84 -9.60
N VAL A 179 4.60 4.89 -9.70
CA VAL A 179 3.83 6.11 -9.41
C VAL A 179 3.99 6.53 -7.95
N GLN A 180 3.91 5.58 -7.03
CA GLN A 180 4.10 5.84 -5.60
C GLN A 180 5.52 6.33 -5.31
N GLY A 181 6.54 5.70 -5.89
CA GLY A 181 7.94 6.11 -5.76
C GLY A 181 8.17 7.54 -6.26
N PHE A 182 7.58 7.89 -7.40
CA PHE A 182 7.65 9.25 -7.93
C PHE A 182 7.02 10.27 -6.98
N ILE A 183 5.79 10.01 -6.51
CA ILE A 183 5.07 10.91 -5.59
C ILE A 183 5.82 11.07 -4.27
N CYS A 184 6.29 9.97 -3.69
CA CYS A 184 7.04 9.99 -2.43
C CYS A 184 8.37 10.75 -2.57
N THR A 185 9.08 10.57 -3.68
CA THR A 185 10.33 11.30 -3.96
C THR A 185 10.07 12.80 -4.11
N GLN A 186 9.06 13.17 -4.91
CA GLN A 186 8.69 14.57 -5.10
C GLN A 186 8.32 15.23 -3.76
N LEU A 187 7.53 14.54 -2.94
CA LEU A 187 7.11 15.07 -1.65
C LEU A 187 8.29 15.18 -0.67
N ALA A 188 9.14 14.16 -0.59
CA ALA A 188 10.34 14.19 0.24
C ALA A 188 11.24 15.39 -0.11
N MET A 189 11.45 15.64 -1.40
CA MET A 189 12.22 16.81 -1.85
C MET A 189 11.54 18.14 -1.51
N ASN A 190 10.21 18.20 -1.53
CA ASN A 190 9.47 19.40 -1.14
C ASN A 190 9.48 19.65 0.37
N MET A 191 9.56 18.60 1.19
CA MET A 191 9.67 18.72 2.63
C MET A 191 11.06 19.16 3.09
N CYS A 192 12.11 18.89 2.32
CA CYS A 192 13.47 19.37 2.57
C CYS A 192 13.56 20.88 2.40
N ARG A 193 14.01 21.58 3.45
CA ARG A 193 14.11 23.05 3.47
C ARG A 193 15.42 23.57 2.89
N THR A 194 16.49 22.80 3.03
CA THR A 194 17.84 23.15 2.60
C THR A 194 18.36 22.22 1.52
N ASP A 195 19.33 22.68 0.73
CA ASP A 195 19.97 21.84 -0.28
C ASP A 195 20.79 20.70 0.33
N ILE A 196 21.28 20.89 1.57
CA ILE A 196 21.97 19.85 2.33
C ILE A 196 21.01 18.71 2.66
N GLU A 197 19.81 19.04 3.20
CA GLU A 197 18.78 18.04 3.48
C GLU A 197 18.36 17.27 2.21
N ARG A 198 18.23 17.96 1.07
CA ARG A 198 17.94 17.31 -0.22
C ARG A 198 19.05 16.38 -0.64
N GLY A 199 20.31 16.79 -0.46
CA GLY A 199 21.47 15.96 -0.74
C GLY A 199 21.50 14.70 0.12
N ILE A 200 21.27 14.83 1.43
CA ILE A 200 21.19 13.70 2.35
C ILE A 200 20.04 12.78 1.96
N CYS A 201 18.86 13.32 1.68
CA CYS A 201 17.70 12.54 1.24
C CYS A 201 18.00 11.73 -0.04
N GLY A 202 18.71 12.33 -0.99
CA GLY A 202 19.15 11.65 -2.21
C GLY A 202 20.12 10.50 -1.94
N VAL A 203 21.12 10.72 -1.08
CA VAL A 203 22.10 9.69 -0.67
C VAL A 203 21.39 8.55 0.09
N MET A 204 20.48 8.88 1.03
CA MET A 204 19.65 7.89 1.72
C MET A 204 18.86 7.01 0.74
N GLY A 205 18.23 7.64 -0.25
CA GLY A 205 17.48 6.94 -1.30
C GLY A 205 18.35 6.02 -2.13
N ALA A 206 19.54 6.44 -2.50
CA ALA A 206 20.50 5.62 -3.25
C ALA A 206 20.99 4.42 -2.42
N VAL A 207 21.35 4.64 -1.16
CA VAL A 207 21.79 3.56 -0.25
C VAL A 207 20.66 2.58 0.03
N LEU A 208 19.43 3.09 0.22
CA LEU A 208 18.23 2.26 0.39
C LEU A 208 18.02 1.33 -0.81
N ALA A 209 18.19 1.85 -2.02
CA ALA A 209 18.00 1.09 -3.25
C ALA A 209 19.04 -0.03 -3.45
N ILE A 210 20.28 0.18 -2.96
CA ILE A 210 21.39 -0.76 -3.15
C ILE A 210 21.54 -1.73 -1.97
N GLN A 211 21.46 -1.21 -0.74
CA GLN A 211 21.80 -1.94 0.50
C GLN A 211 20.56 -2.26 1.37
N GLY A 212 19.39 -1.71 1.01
CA GLY A 212 18.15 -1.91 1.73
C GLY A 212 17.85 -0.84 2.79
N ALA A 213 16.64 -0.96 3.36
CA ALA A 213 16.04 0.11 4.18
C ALA A 213 16.83 0.43 5.46
N ALA A 214 17.40 -0.57 6.12
CA ALA A 214 18.15 -0.37 7.37
C ALA A 214 19.40 0.51 7.14
N TRP A 215 20.14 0.28 6.06
CA TRP A 215 21.31 1.07 5.70
C TRP A 215 20.95 2.48 5.22
N GLY A 216 19.87 2.61 4.44
CA GLY A 216 19.35 3.92 4.04
C GLY A 216 19.00 4.79 5.24
N LEU A 217 18.34 4.22 6.25
CA LEU A 217 18.02 4.92 7.51
C LEU A 217 19.29 5.25 8.32
N ALA A 218 20.24 4.33 8.44
CA ALA A 218 21.46 4.55 9.18
C ALA A 218 22.25 5.75 8.64
N VAL A 219 22.37 5.87 7.32
CA VAL A 219 23.05 7.00 6.67
C VAL A 219 22.34 8.33 6.91
N GLY A 220 21.03 8.34 7.08
CA GLY A 220 20.28 9.57 7.35
C GLY A 220 20.30 10.02 8.81
N LEU A 221 20.72 9.16 9.73
CA LEU A 221 20.83 9.46 11.17
C LEU A 221 22.25 9.93 11.58
N ILE A 222 23.24 9.76 10.72
CA ILE A 222 24.63 10.22 10.89
C ILE A 222 24.78 11.61 10.29
#